data_1a9dfc102d5c9b4749f5683abbd5cc7f
#
_entry.id   1a9dfc102d5c9b4749f5683abbd5cc7f
#
_cell.length_a   1.000
_cell.length_b   1.000
_cell.length_c   1.000
_cell.angle_alpha   90.00
_cell.angle_beta   90.00
_cell.angle_gamma   90.00
#
_symmetry.space_group_name_H-M   'P 1'
#
loop_
_entity.id
_entity.type
_entity.pdbx_description
1 polymer ?
#
loop_
_entity_poly.entity_id
_entity_poly.type
_entity_poly.pdbx_seq_one_letter_code
_entity_poly.pdbx_strand_id
1 'polypeptide(L)'
;MTETPELDLKTRAAYVSWTNATIRYSDLDPNGHVNNGAINAFFEDGRVQFRNDRMISLGDDFLSGFLLVKFSVEYLKVLHYPGSVDIGTVVTKVGRSSYVLGQGVFSGEDCVAIAEVITVSLNDKTQKSQPIEGELRAILENAQKL
;
A
#
# COMPACT_ATOMS: atom_id res chain seq x y z
N MET A 1 -13.32 3.45 28.45
CA MET A 1 -12.46 3.81 27.33
C MET A 1 -12.86 3.02 26.10
N THR A 2 -13.25 3.69 25.07
CA THR A 2 -13.64 3.03 23.83
C THR A 2 -12.41 2.86 22.95
N GLU A 3 -12.11 1.62 22.56
CA GLU A 3 -11.09 1.37 21.58
C GLU A 3 -11.57 1.81 20.20
N THR A 4 -10.69 2.43 19.43
CA THR A 4 -10.97 2.75 18.03
C THR A 4 -11.05 1.42 17.28
N PRO A 5 -12.16 1.12 16.59
CA PRO A 5 -12.24 -0.12 15.82
C PRO A 5 -11.13 -0.19 14.77
N GLU A 6 -10.51 -1.35 14.64
CA GLU A 6 -9.56 -1.58 13.55
C GLU A 6 -10.29 -1.51 12.21
N LEU A 7 -9.59 -1.00 11.20
CA LEU A 7 -10.10 -0.99 9.84
C LEU A 7 -10.18 -2.42 9.31
N ASP A 8 -11.30 -2.73 8.67
CA ASP A 8 -11.43 -3.99 7.95
C ASP A 8 -10.88 -3.81 6.54
N LEU A 9 -9.64 -4.24 6.33
CA LEU A 9 -8.96 -4.10 5.06
C LEU A 9 -9.60 -4.90 3.92
N LYS A 10 -10.56 -5.76 4.23
CA LYS A 10 -11.31 -6.54 3.23
C LYS A 10 -12.47 -5.75 2.63
N THR A 11 -12.71 -4.54 3.10
CA THR A 11 -13.78 -3.67 2.59
C THR A 11 -13.21 -2.47 1.87
N ARG A 12 -13.85 -2.06 0.79
CA ARG A 12 -13.42 -0.88 0.03
C ARG A 12 -13.46 0.40 0.86
N ALA A 13 -14.37 0.49 1.80
CA ALA A 13 -14.52 1.66 2.66
C ALA A 13 -13.32 1.96 3.56
N ALA A 14 -12.42 0.99 3.75
CA ALA A 14 -11.23 1.18 4.57
C ALA A 14 -10.18 2.10 3.94
N TYR A 15 -10.26 2.33 2.63
CA TYR A 15 -9.18 2.93 1.87
C TYR A 15 -9.45 4.38 1.49
N VAL A 16 -8.36 5.15 1.37
CA VAL A 16 -8.41 6.57 1.00
C VAL A 16 -7.74 6.87 -0.34
N SER A 17 -6.93 5.94 -0.85
CA SER A 17 -6.25 6.08 -2.14
C SER A 17 -6.48 4.85 -2.98
N TRP A 18 -6.63 5.05 -4.29
CA TRP A 18 -6.93 3.97 -5.23
C TRP A 18 -6.03 4.04 -6.46
N THR A 19 -5.59 2.87 -6.91
CA THR A 19 -4.84 2.69 -8.15
C THR A 19 -5.49 1.56 -8.91
N ASN A 20 -5.64 1.71 -10.21
CA ASN A 20 -6.16 0.64 -11.08
C ASN A 20 -5.00 0.01 -11.86
N ALA A 21 -5.03 -1.31 -12.00
CA ALA A 21 -4.04 -2.04 -12.77
C ALA A 21 -4.73 -3.07 -13.66
N THR A 22 -4.24 -3.21 -14.89
CA THR A 22 -4.71 -4.22 -15.82
C THR A 22 -3.99 -5.54 -15.56
N ILE A 23 -4.76 -6.63 -15.52
CA ILE A 23 -4.19 -7.97 -15.45
C ILE A 23 -3.65 -8.32 -16.83
N ARG A 24 -2.37 -8.75 -16.89
CA ARG A 24 -1.72 -9.13 -18.16
C ARG A 24 -1.67 -10.64 -18.27
N TYR A 25 -1.64 -11.12 -19.51
CA TYR A 25 -1.47 -12.57 -19.75
C TYR A 25 -0.19 -13.09 -19.08
N SER A 26 0.87 -12.28 -19.08
CA SER A 26 2.15 -12.62 -18.42
C SER A 26 2.06 -12.70 -16.88
N ASP A 27 0.94 -12.28 -16.29
CA ASP A 27 0.72 -12.38 -14.84
C ASP A 27 0.24 -13.76 -14.42
N LEU A 28 -0.09 -14.64 -15.37
CA LEU A 28 -0.63 -15.96 -15.09
C LEU A 28 0.46 -16.98 -14.74
N ASP A 29 0.13 -17.90 -13.84
CA ASP A 29 0.95 -19.07 -13.52
C ASP A 29 0.54 -20.27 -14.40
N PRO A 30 1.25 -21.42 -14.29
CA PRO A 30 0.89 -22.61 -15.07
C PRO A 30 -0.53 -23.15 -14.82
N ASN A 31 -1.16 -22.79 -13.71
CA ASN A 31 -2.53 -23.21 -13.39
C ASN A 31 -3.58 -22.28 -14.00
N GLY A 32 -3.16 -21.25 -14.74
CA GLY A 32 -4.06 -20.27 -15.34
C GLY A 32 -4.62 -19.24 -14.38
N HIS A 33 -4.08 -19.14 -13.18
CA HIS A 33 -4.44 -18.13 -12.18
C HIS A 33 -3.41 -17.02 -12.16
N VAL A 34 -3.82 -15.84 -11.72
CA VAL A 34 -2.87 -14.74 -11.53
C VAL A 34 -1.89 -15.15 -10.44
N ASN A 35 -0.60 -15.08 -10.76
CA ASN A 35 0.48 -15.49 -9.87
C ASN A 35 0.51 -14.58 -8.64
N ASN A 36 0.83 -15.16 -7.47
CA ASN A 36 0.98 -14.38 -6.24
C ASN A 36 2.04 -13.28 -6.38
N GLY A 37 3.11 -13.54 -7.15
CA GLY A 37 4.11 -12.52 -7.46
C GLY A 37 3.53 -11.32 -8.19
N ALA A 38 2.60 -11.54 -9.12
CA ALA A 38 1.91 -10.47 -9.82
C ALA A 38 1.01 -9.67 -8.86
N ILE A 39 0.33 -10.35 -7.93
CA ILE A 39 -0.49 -9.67 -6.91
C ILE A 39 0.41 -8.82 -6.02
N ASN A 40 1.58 -9.31 -5.64
CA ASN A 40 2.55 -8.54 -4.86
C ASN A 40 3.02 -7.30 -5.62
N ALA A 41 3.20 -7.41 -6.94
CA ALA A 41 3.55 -6.26 -7.78
C ALA A 41 2.41 -5.23 -7.85
N PHE A 42 1.15 -5.66 -7.82
CA PHE A 42 0.01 -4.73 -7.73
C PHE A 42 0.06 -3.94 -6.43
N PHE A 43 0.38 -4.58 -5.31
CA PHE A 43 0.56 -3.86 -4.05
C PHE A 43 1.67 -2.81 -4.14
N GLU A 44 2.81 -3.17 -4.74
CA GLU A 44 3.91 -2.23 -4.92
C GLU A 44 3.51 -1.03 -5.78
N ASP A 45 2.82 -1.30 -6.90
CA ASP A 45 2.32 -0.25 -7.77
C ASP A 45 1.39 0.71 -7.00
N GLY A 46 0.51 0.17 -6.17
CA GLY A 46 -0.36 0.97 -5.31
C GLY A 46 0.41 1.84 -4.33
N ARG A 47 1.50 1.32 -3.73
CA ARG A 47 2.33 2.11 -2.82
C ARG A 47 3.07 3.24 -3.53
N VAL A 48 3.62 2.94 -4.71
CA VAL A 48 4.33 3.96 -5.50
C VAL A 48 3.36 5.05 -5.93
N GLN A 49 2.18 4.67 -6.41
CA GLN A 49 1.17 5.64 -6.83
C GLN A 49 0.67 6.48 -5.64
N PHE A 50 0.48 5.87 -4.48
CA PHE A 50 0.13 6.59 -3.26
C PHE A 50 1.16 7.68 -2.95
N ARG A 51 2.45 7.34 -3.01
CA ARG A 51 3.51 8.34 -2.78
C ARG A 51 3.52 9.41 -3.86
N ASN A 52 3.37 9.01 -5.11
CA ASN A 52 3.34 9.95 -6.23
C ASN A 52 2.21 10.96 -6.09
N ASP A 53 1.02 10.50 -5.69
CA ASP A 53 -0.15 11.37 -5.58
C ASP A 53 -0.09 12.32 -4.37
N ARG A 54 0.53 11.88 -3.28
CA ARG A 54 0.44 12.61 -2.00
C ARG A 54 1.73 13.30 -1.58
N MET A 55 2.89 12.85 -2.07
CA MET A 55 4.20 13.32 -1.60
C MET A 55 4.97 14.13 -2.62
N ILE A 56 4.37 14.41 -3.77
CA ILE A 56 5.06 15.15 -4.84
C ILE A 56 5.50 16.55 -4.39
N SER A 57 4.77 17.15 -3.44
CA SER A 57 5.12 18.47 -2.86
C SER A 57 6.40 18.44 -2.04
N LEU A 58 6.87 17.26 -1.64
CA LEU A 58 8.11 17.11 -0.86
C LEU A 58 9.38 17.26 -1.70
N GLY A 59 9.26 17.37 -3.04
CA GLY A 59 10.38 17.53 -3.94
C GLY A 59 10.77 16.26 -4.66
N ASP A 60 11.87 16.32 -5.39
CA ASP A 60 12.27 15.24 -6.32
C ASP A 60 12.62 13.92 -5.63
N ASP A 61 12.93 13.95 -4.35
CA ASP A 61 13.38 12.78 -3.60
C ASP A 61 12.25 12.04 -2.85
N PHE A 62 10.99 12.36 -3.15
CA PHE A 62 9.86 11.78 -2.41
C PHE A 62 9.72 10.26 -2.58
N LEU A 63 10.32 9.66 -3.62
CA LEU A 63 10.35 8.21 -3.80
C LEU A 63 11.56 7.54 -3.19
N SER A 64 12.62 8.31 -2.89
CA SER A 64 13.79 7.84 -2.15
C SER A 64 13.63 8.17 -0.67
N GLY A 65 14.53 7.70 0.14
CA GLY A 65 14.48 7.97 1.58
C GLY A 65 13.46 7.13 2.35
N PHE A 66 12.95 6.06 1.72
CA PHE A 66 12.04 5.11 2.37
C PHE A 66 12.55 3.70 2.16
N LEU A 67 12.52 2.90 3.23
CA LEU A 67 12.89 1.49 3.18
C LEU A 67 11.71 0.65 3.64
N LEU A 68 11.27 -0.26 2.78
CA LEU A 68 10.27 -1.25 3.16
C LEU A 68 10.98 -2.29 4.04
N VAL A 69 10.51 -2.47 5.27
CA VAL A 69 11.12 -3.40 6.22
C VAL A 69 10.27 -4.62 6.48
N LYS A 70 8.98 -4.55 6.19
CA LYS A 70 8.10 -5.71 6.34
C LYS A 70 6.92 -5.61 5.38
N PHE A 71 6.61 -6.73 4.74
CA PHE A 71 5.45 -6.88 3.88
C PHE A 71 4.77 -8.21 4.25
N SER A 72 3.56 -8.11 4.82
CA SER A 72 2.75 -9.27 5.17
C SER A 72 1.53 -9.29 4.29
N VAL A 73 1.27 -10.39 3.60
CA VAL A 73 0.15 -10.51 2.66
C VAL A 73 -0.68 -11.75 2.97
N GLU A 74 -2.00 -11.61 2.83
CA GLU A 74 -2.94 -12.72 2.85
C GLU A 74 -3.63 -12.78 1.50
N TYR A 75 -3.58 -13.94 0.83
CA TYR A 75 -4.27 -14.19 -0.41
C TYR A 75 -5.60 -14.85 -0.09
N LEU A 76 -6.69 -14.17 -0.42
CA LEU A 76 -8.03 -14.54 0.03
C LEU A 76 -8.84 -15.26 -1.04
N LYS A 77 -8.63 -14.89 -2.32
CA LYS A 77 -9.37 -15.45 -3.45
C LYS A 77 -8.45 -15.57 -4.65
N VAL A 78 -8.76 -16.51 -5.52
CA VAL A 78 -8.08 -16.67 -6.81
C VAL A 78 -8.49 -15.53 -7.73
N LEU A 79 -7.53 -14.94 -8.42
CA LEU A 79 -7.76 -13.88 -9.40
C LEU A 79 -7.56 -14.45 -10.81
N HIS A 80 -8.48 -14.14 -11.69
CA HIS A 80 -8.50 -14.67 -13.06
C HIS A 80 -8.20 -13.59 -14.10
N TYR A 81 -7.73 -14.03 -15.25
CA TYR A 81 -7.52 -13.20 -16.45
C TYR A 81 -8.70 -13.46 -17.42
N PRO A 82 -9.14 -12.46 -18.20
CA PRO A 82 -8.69 -11.07 -18.23
C PRO A 82 -9.43 -10.20 -17.21
N GLY A 83 -8.98 -8.94 -17.08
CA GLY A 83 -9.65 -7.95 -16.27
C GLY A 83 -8.70 -6.94 -15.69
N SER A 84 -9.19 -6.21 -14.71
CA SER A 84 -8.40 -5.24 -13.97
C SER A 84 -8.68 -5.38 -12.47
N VAL A 85 -7.80 -4.79 -11.67
CA VAL A 85 -7.96 -4.74 -10.23
C VAL A 85 -7.85 -3.30 -9.74
N ASP A 86 -8.48 -3.03 -8.61
CA ASP A 86 -8.31 -1.79 -7.87
C ASP A 86 -7.47 -2.07 -6.64
N ILE A 87 -6.43 -1.27 -6.44
CA ILE A 87 -5.56 -1.38 -5.27
C ILE A 87 -5.85 -0.21 -4.35
N GLY A 88 -6.35 -0.51 -3.17
CA GLY A 88 -6.59 0.47 -2.13
C GLY A 88 -5.39 0.59 -1.20
N THR A 89 -5.14 1.81 -0.71
CA THR A 89 -4.06 2.10 0.24
C THR A 89 -4.58 3.06 1.30
N VAL A 90 -4.19 2.80 2.54
CA VAL A 90 -4.53 3.63 3.69
C VAL A 90 -3.37 3.59 4.68
N VAL A 91 -3.11 4.69 5.36
CA VAL A 91 -2.14 4.71 6.46
C VAL A 91 -2.87 4.25 7.72
N THR A 92 -2.36 3.18 8.35
CA THR A 92 -2.97 2.64 9.57
C THR A 92 -2.27 3.12 10.82
N LYS A 93 -0.98 3.48 10.73
CA LYS A 93 -0.22 3.95 11.87
C LYS A 93 0.93 4.84 11.40
N VAL A 94 1.18 5.91 12.14
CA VAL A 94 2.37 6.75 11.96
C VAL A 94 3.16 6.70 13.25
N GLY A 95 4.37 6.14 13.18
CA GLY A 95 5.30 6.09 14.31
C GLY A 95 6.29 7.24 14.27
N ARG A 96 7.35 7.13 15.07
CA ARG A 96 8.39 8.16 15.12
C ARG A 96 9.19 8.25 13.83
N SER A 97 9.64 7.11 13.30
CA SER A 97 10.47 7.03 12.09
C SER A 97 9.95 6.00 11.09
N SER A 98 8.79 5.41 11.34
CA SER A 98 8.17 4.44 10.47
C SER A 98 6.68 4.71 10.34
N TYR A 99 6.07 4.16 9.28
CA TYR A 99 4.63 4.18 9.13
C TYR A 99 4.15 2.85 8.58
N VAL A 100 2.89 2.55 8.82
CA VAL A 100 2.28 1.29 8.38
C VAL A 100 1.17 1.61 7.39
N LEU A 101 1.22 0.93 6.24
CA LEU A 101 0.16 0.98 5.25
C LEU A 101 -0.68 -0.30 5.34
N GLY A 102 -1.99 -0.14 5.24
CA GLY A 102 -2.90 -1.21 4.90
C GLY A 102 -3.22 -1.12 3.41
N GLN A 103 -3.24 -2.26 2.72
CA GLN A 103 -3.56 -2.31 1.31
C GLN A 103 -4.50 -3.46 1.00
N GLY A 104 -5.29 -3.30 -0.06
CA GLY A 104 -6.17 -4.34 -0.56
C GLY A 104 -6.20 -4.35 -2.07
N VAL A 105 -6.26 -5.54 -2.66
CA VAL A 105 -6.48 -5.74 -4.09
C VAL A 105 -7.90 -6.25 -4.28
N PHE A 106 -8.68 -5.55 -5.10
CA PHE A 106 -10.08 -5.85 -5.32
C PHE A 106 -10.37 -6.14 -6.79
N SER A 107 -11.16 -7.18 -7.03
CA SER A 107 -11.78 -7.43 -8.32
C SER A 107 -13.27 -7.13 -8.15
N GLY A 108 -13.71 -5.95 -8.61
CA GLY A 108 -15.03 -5.45 -8.25
C GLY A 108 -15.17 -5.28 -6.73
N GLU A 109 -16.19 -5.89 -6.15
CA GLU A 109 -16.40 -5.86 -4.71
C GLU A 109 -15.64 -6.97 -3.96
N ASP A 110 -15.04 -7.91 -4.69
CA ASP A 110 -14.34 -9.04 -4.10
C ASP A 110 -12.92 -8.64 -3.68
N CYS A 111 -12.61 -8.79 -2.41
CA CYS A 111 -11.25 -8.62 -1.92
C CYS A 111 -10.43 -9.86 -2.22
N VAL A 112 -9.43 -9.71 -3.07
CA VAL A 112 -8.57 -10.81 -3.52
C VAL A 112 -7.42 -11.05 -2.57
N ALA A 113 -6.86 -9.96 -2.04
CA ALA A 113 -5.72 -10.04 -1.12
C ALA A 113 -5.66 -8.77 -0.28
N ILE A 114 -5.10 -8.90 0.92
CA ILE A 114 -4.81 -7.76 1.79
C ILE A 114 -3.35 -7.81 2.22
N ALA A 115 -2.78 -6.65 2.51
CA ALA A 115 -1.40 -6.55 2.95
C ALA A 115 -1.24 -5.50 4.03
N GLU A 116 -0.24 -5.72 4.87
CA GLU A 116 0.25 -4.75 5.83
C GLU A 116 1.73 -4.51 5.55
N VAL A 117 2.10 -3.25 5.42
CA VAL A 117 3.44 -2.84 4.95
C VAL A 117 4.04 -1.86 5.94
N ILE A 118 5.23 -2.18 6.44
CA ILE A 118 5.96 -1.28 7.33
C ILE A 118 7.11 -0.65 6.55
N THR A 119 7.15 0.67 6.56
CA THR A 119 8.15 1.48 5.86
C THR A 119 8.86 2.41 6.84
N VAL A 120 10.17 2.48 6.75
CA VAL A 120 11.02 3.35 7.59
C VAL A 120 11.48 4.55 6.77
N SER A 121 11.44 5.73 7.37
CA SER A 121 12.02 6.94 6.78
C SER A 121 13.51 6.95 7.03
N LEU A 122 14.30 7.08 5.96
CA LEU A 122 15.76 7.08 6.00
C LEU A 122 16.33 8.41 5.57
N ASN A 123 17.45 8.77 6.15
CA ASN A 123 18.30 9.82 5.64
C ASN A 123 19.16 9.23 4.51
N ASP A 124 19.06 9.81 3.31
CA ASP A 124 19.75 9.30 2.13
C ASP A 124 21.28 9.27 2.27
N LYS A 125 21.83 10.21 3.01
CA LYS A 125 23.28 10.34 3.18
C LYS A 125 23.85 9.38 4.19
N THR A 126 23.16 9.22 5.33
CA THR A 126 23.63 8.39 6.43
C THR A 126 23.10 6.97 6.41
N GLN A 127 22.02 6.72 5.64
CA GLN A 127 21.28 5.45 5.61
C GLN A 127 20.74 5.02 6.98
N LYS A 128 20.54 6.00 7.86
CA LYS A 128 19.96 5.78 9.19
C LYS A 128 18.52 6.27 9.21
N SER A 129 17.70 5.68 10.08
CA SER A 129 16.32 6.14 10.25
C SER A 129 16.31 7.58 10.71
N GLN A 130 15.29 8.31 10.27
CA GLN A 130 15.07 9.69 10.68
C GLN A 130 13.62 9.90 11.10
N PRO A 131 13.37 10.86 12.00
CA PRO A 131 12.00 11.12 12.46
C PRO A 131 11.08 11.54 11.32
N ILE A 132 9.85 11.07 11.38
CA ILE A 132 8.77 11.53 10.50
C ILE A 132 8.14 12.75 11.17
N GLU A 133 8.34 13.90 10.56
CA GLU A 133 7.86 15.17 11.12
C GLU A 133 7.51 16.16 10.00
N GLY A 134 6.94 17.30 10.37
CA GLY A 134 6.61 18.36 9.44
C GLY A 134 5.58 17.96 8.39
N GLU A 135 5.83 18.36 7.15
CA GLU A 135 4.93 18.13 6.02
C GLU A 135 4.69 16.63 5.75
N LEU A 136 5.74 15.82 5.82
CA LEU A 136 5.61 14.38 5.61
C LEU A 136 4.65 13.77 6.64
N ARG A 137 4.78 14.14 7.90
CA ARG A 137 3.88 13.65 8.95
C ARG A 137 2.44 14.05 8.69
N ALA A 138 2.23 15.31 8.32
CA ALA A 138 0.89 15.81 8.00
C ALA A 138 0.26 15.02 6.83
N ILE A 139 1.04 14.74 5.79
CA ILE A 139 0.58 13.97 4.64
C ILE A 139 0.14 12.56 5.07
N LEU A 140 0.95 11.89 5.89
CA LEU A 140 0.65 10.54 6.34
C LEU A 140 -0.56 10.52 7.28
N GLU A 141 -0.65 11.45 8.21
CA GLU A 141 -1.80 11.54 9.11
C GLU A 141 -3.09 11.84 8.34
N ASN A 142 -3.01 12.66 7.31
CA ASN A 142 -4.16 12.97 6.45
C ASN A 142 -4.61 11.77 5.60
N ALA A 143 -3.78 10.77 5.46
CA ALA A 143 -4.10 9.54 4.71
C ALA A 143 -4.62 8.42 5.63
N GLN A 144 -4.89 8.70 6.87
CA GLN A 144 -5.54 7.79 7.80
C GLN A 144 -7.06 7.89 7.67
N LYS A 145 -7.72 6.78 7.91
CA LYS A 145 -9.17 6.72 7.95
C LYS A 145 -9.61 6.79 9.42
N LEU A 146 -10.42 7.77 9.73
CA LEU A 146 -10.93 7.98 11.09
C LEU A 146 -12.38 7.50 11.20
#